data_a435415d9cb0b360e46af9de9f1c56cd
#
_entry.id   a435415d9cb0b360e46af9de9f1c56cd
#
_cell.length_a   1.000
_cell.length_b   1.000
_cell.length_c   1.000
_cell.angle_alpha   90.00
_cell.angle_beta   90.00
_cell.angle_gamma   90.00
#
_symmetry.space_group_name_H-M   'P 1'
#
loop_
_entity.id
_entity.type
_entity.pdbx_description
1 polymer ?
#
loop_
_entity_poly.entity_id
_entity_poly.type
_entity_poly.pdbx_seq_one_letter_code
_entity_poly.pdbx_strand_id
1 'polypeptide(L)'
;QRYFANNQINSGELRRALEDLCSSEGMALPARVLFFRMQMQTIITRALTDLGVEAVPSRRCVELMEWLDERAQDVYPADPRYSPGSGPALLEVDPLAQELPDAMMGEEWEFVELPLGEIEGEVGRVLGGEAFGQVFEDVGRAAGLTAPSPDIPVPGVVVISQRASAIAARLSALEIDELACNTRLGCLVLRHSANLAYRYGYFEREGLSLEEARSWQAAREGVSGLHFLALMGDNDDEEECAGFWLMRSRPMPEV
;
A
#
# COMPACT_ATOMS: atom_id res chain seq x y z
N GLN A 1 1.39 -25.44 3.27
CA GLN A 1 2.68 -24.97 2.73
C GLN A 1 3.31 -26.04 1.84
N ARG A 2 3.86 -25.64 0.68
CA ARG A 2 4.55 -26.55 -0.26
C ARG A 2 5.86 -25.90 -0.70
N TYR A 3 6.94 -26.66 -0.68
CA TYR A 3 8.26 -26.24 -1.15
C TYR A 3 8.55 -26.83 -2.52
N PHE A 4 9.16 -26.00 -3.37
CA PHE A 4 9.63 -26.42 -4.70
C PHE A 4 11.14 -26.23 -4.79
N ALA A 5 11.82 -27.17 -5.43
CA ALA A 5 13.21 -26.94 -5.81
C ALA A 5 13.27 -25.86 -6.91
N ASN A 6 14.35 -25.06 -6.94
CA ASN A 6 14.47 -23.94 -7.89
C ASN A 6 14.25 -24.35 -9.35
N ASN A 7 14.66 -25.55 -9.75
CA ASN A 7 14.48 -26.07 -11.10
C ASN A 7 13.06 -26.58 -11.40
N GLN A 8 12.18 -26.61 -10.39
CA GLN A 8 10.78 -27.03 -10.50
C GLN A 8 9.82 -25.85 -10.46
N ILE A 9 10.31 -24.63 -10.33
CA ILE A 9 9.46 -23.44 -10.28
C ILE A 9 8.98 -23.10 -11.69
N ASN A 10 7.74 -23.47 -12.01
CA ASN A 10 7.07 -23.16 -13.26
C ASN A 10 5.54 -23.10 -13.08
N SER A 11 4.84 -22.58 -14.09
CA SER A 11 3.38 -22.40 -14.03
C SER A 11 2.60 -23.72 -13.91
N GLY A 12 3.11 -24.80 -14.52
CA GLY A 12 2.46 -26.11 -14.45
C GLY A 12 2.50 -26.71 -13.05
N GLU A 13 3.64 -26.63 -12.37
CA GLU A 13 3.76 -27.09 -10.99
C GLU A 13 2.95 -26.24 -10.01
N LEU A 14 2.94 -24.92 -10.21
CA LEU A 14 2.11 -24.02 -9.39
C LEU A 14 0.62 -24.34 -9.58
N ARG A 15 0.16 -24.54 -10.82
CA ARG A 15 -1.21 -24.93 -11.11
C ARG A 15 -1.59 -26.22 -10.39
N ARG A 16 -0.80 -27.30 -10.54
CA ARG A 16 -1.05 -28.56 -9.85
C ARG A 16 -1.10 -28.41 -8.34
N ALA A 17 -0.20 -27.60 -7.78
CA ALA A 17 -0.18 -27.36 -6.34
C ALA A 17 -1.46 -26.69 -5.83
N LEU A 18 -2.05 -25.77 -6.61
CA LEU A 18 -3.31 -25.12 -6.29
C LEU A 18 -4.50 -26.07 -6.45
N GLU A 19 -4.53 -26.86 -7.53
CA GLU A 19 -5.54 -27.93 -7.74
C GLU A 19 -5.53 -28.95 -6.59
N ASP A 20 -4.35 -29.43 -6.23
CA ASP A 20 -4.16 -30.40 -5.13
C ASP A 20 -4.63 -29.81 -3.80
N LEU A 21 -4.28 -28.53 -3.51
CA LEU A 21 -4.67 -27.86 -2.27
C LEU A 21 -6.19 -27.73 -2.18
N CYS A 22 -6.84 -27.20 -3.21
CA CYS A 22 -8.28 -27.05 -3.22
C CYS A 22 -9.00 -28.39 -3.10
N SER A 23 -8.49 -29.43 -3.78
CA SER A 23 -9.07 -30.76 -3.73
C SER A 23 -8.90 -31.42 -2.36
N SER A 24 -7.73 -31.26 -1.71
CA SER A 24 -7.45 -31.86 -0.39
C SER A 24 -8.27 -31.24 0.73
N GLU A 25 -8.54 -29.94 0.62
CA GLU A 25 -9.31 -29.19 1.61
C GLU A 25 -10.82 -29.17 1.29
N GLY A 26 -11.23 -29.76 0.17
CA GLY A 26 -12.63 -29.73 -0.27
C GLY A 26 -13.14 -28.33 -0.63
N MET A 27 -12.22 -27.43 -1.01
CA MET A 27 -12.53 -26.04 -1.36
C MET A 27 -12.72 -25.88 -2.86
N ALA A 28 -13.61 -24.98 -3.25
CA ALA A 28 -13.68 -24.49 -4.62
C ALA A 28 -12.47 -23.59 -4.94
N LEU A 29 -12.08 -23.54 -6.21
CA LEU A 29 -11.09 -22.56 -6.66
C LEU A 29 -11.61 -21.14 -6.38
N PRO A 30 -10.76 -20.22 -5.88
CA PRO A 30 -11.15 -18.84 -5.66
C PRO A 30 -11.41 -18.14 -7.00
N ALA A 31 -12.28 -17.13 -7.01
CA ALA A 31 -12.49 -16.31 -8.20
C ALA A 31 -11.26 -15.46 -8.54
N ARG A 32 -10.50 -15.07 -7.51
CA ARG A 32 -9.35 -14.16 -7.60
C ARG A 32 -8.25 -14.57 -6.64
N VAL A 33 -6.99 -14.40 -7.05
CA VAL A 33 -5.79 -14.56 -6.21
C VAL A 33 -4.96 -13.29 -6.28
N LEU A 34 -4.71 -12.69 -5.10
CA LEU A 34 -3.79 -11.58 -4.96
C LEU A 34 -2.36 -12.09 -4.83
N PHE A 35 -1.40 -11.40 -5.43
CA PHE A 35 0.03 -11.70 -5.27
C PHE A 35 0.85 -10.42 -5.35
N PHE A 36 1.95 -10.35 -4.60
CA PHE A 36 2.84 -9.17 -4.60
C PHE A 36 4.17 -9.42 -5.32
N ARG A 37 4.52 -10.67 -5.59
CA ARG A 37 5.85 -11.04 -6.11
C ARG A 37 5.95 -10.87 -7.62
N MET A 38 6.32 -9.66 -8.05
CA MET A 38 6.35 -9.28 -9.47
C MET A 38 7.32 -10.08 -10.32
N GLN A 39 8.46 -10.52 -9.76
CA GLN A 39 9.42 -11.40 -10.45
C GLN A 39 8.79 -12.74 -10.89
N MET A 40 7.72 -13.15 -10.21
CA MET A 40 6.97 -14.38 -10.48
C MET A 40 5.68 -14.15 -11.29
N GLN A 41 5.39 -12.92 -11.68
CA GLN A 41 4.11 -12.53 -12.30
C GLN A 41 3.75 -13.44 -13.48
N THR A 42 4.67 -13.65 -14.42
CA THR A 42 4.40 -14.47 -15.61
C THR A 42 4.01 -15.90 -15.25
N ILE A 43 4.70 -16.51 -14.26
CA ILE A 43 4.44 -17.88 -13.79
C ILE A 43 3.09 -17.93 -13.09
N ILE A 44 2.83 -16.98 -12.20
CA ILE A 44 1.59 -16.91 -11.40
C ILE A 44 0.39 -16.65 -12.31
N THR A 45 0.46 -15.63 -13.15
CA THR A 45 -0.64 -15.28 -14.07
C THR A 45 -0.98 -16.44 -14.98
N ARG A 46 0.02 -17.11 -15.57
CA ARG A 46 -0.22 -18.25 -16.45
C ARG A 46 -0.87 -19.42 -15.70
N ALA A 47 -0.38 -19.77 -14.51
CA ALA A 47 -0.94 -20.85 -13.71
C ALA A 47 -2.40 -20.60 -13.32
N LEU A 48 -2.74 -19.37 -12.94
CA LEU A 48 -4.09 -18.97 -12.54
C LEU A 48 -5.03 -18.85 -13.74
N THR A 49 -4.56 -18.31 -14.86
CA THR A 49 -5.35 -18.25 -16.10
C THR A 49 -5.76 -19.64 -16.58
N ASP A 50 -4.82 -20.61 -16.52
CA ASP A 50 -5.11 -22.01 -16.88
C ASP A 50 -6.15 -22.66 -15.97
N LEU A 51 -6.40 -22.11 -14.77
CA LEU A 51 -7.42 -22.53 -13.81
C LEU A 51 -8.73 -21.73 -13.92
N GLY A 52 -8.79 -20.70 -14.77
CA GLY A 52 -9.92 -19.77 -14.84
C GLY A 52 -10.00 -18.82 -13.65
N VAL A 53 -8.89 -18.60 -12.94
CA VAL A 53 -8.78 -17.73 -11.77
C VAL A 53 -8.15 -16.39 -12.16
N GLU A 54 -8.71 -15.28 -11.69
CA GLU A 54 -8.14 -13.95 -11.90
C GLU A 54 -6.87 -13.78 -11.07
N ALA A 55 -5.76 -13.41 -11.72
CA ALA A 55 -4.49 -13.10 -11.07
C ALA A 55 -4.33 -11.59 -10.92
N VAL A 56 -4.31 -11.07 -9.70
CA VAL A 56 -4.23 -9.63 -9.42
C VAL A 56 -2.95 -9.29 -8.67
N PRO A 57 -2.03 -8.56 -9.29
CA PRO A 57 -0.89 -7.97 -8.56
C PRO A 57 -1.40 -6.98 -7.52
N SER A 58 -1.04 -7.18 -6.25
CA SER A 58 -1.47 -6.34 -5.15
C SER A 58 -0.42 -6.28 -4.04
N ARG A 59 -0.26 -5.11 -3.42
CA ARG A 59 0.51 -4.95 -2.18
C ARG A 59 -0.34 -5.20 -0.93
N ARG A 60 -1.66 -5.33 -1.08
CA ARG A 60 -2.60 -5.60 0.01
C ARG A 60 -2.67 -7.08 0.39
N CYS A 61 -1.53 -7.78 0.35
CA CYS A 61 -1.38 -9.15 0.85
C CYS A 61 -0.90 -9.13 2.31
N VAL A 62 -1.59 -8.40 3.17
CA VAL A 62 -1.14 -8.08 4.54
C VAL A 62 -0.89 -9.36 5.35
N GLU A 63 -1.85 -10.26 5.40
CA GLU A 63 -1.74 -11.51 6.16
C GLU A 63 -0.60 -12.41 5.63
N LEU A 64 -0.37 -12.39 4.32
CA LEU A 64 0.75 -13.12 3.72
C LEU A 64 2.08 -12.50 4.11
N MET A 65 2.16 -11.18 4.15
CA MET A 65 3.39 -10.46 4.53
C MET A 65 3.71 -10.69 6.01
N GLU A 66 2.73 -10.57 6.90
CA GLU A 66 2.88 -10.85 8.33
C GLU A 66 3.29 -12.31 8.57
N TRP A 67 2.67 -13.25 7.86
CA TRP A 67 3.04 -14.67 7.94
C TRP A 67 4.46 -14.94 7.43
N LEU A 68 4.93 -14.25 6.37
CA LEU A 68 6.30 -14.38 5.86
C LEU A 68 7.31 -13.79 6.85
N ASP A 69 7.00 -12.67 7.49
CA ASP A 69 7.85 -12.03 8.49
C ASP A 69 8.01 -12.92 9.73
N GLU A 70 6.92 -13.46 10.27
CA GLU A 70 6.96 -14.46 11.35
C GLU A 70 7.87 -15.65 10.98
N ARG A 71 7.76 -16.15 9.77
CA ARG A 71 8.57 -17.29 9.34
C ARG A 71 10.04 -16.93 9.16
N ALA A 72 10.33 -15.73 8.69
CA ALA A 72 11.69 -15.25 8.54
C ALA A 72 12.39 -15.11 9.90
N GLN A 73 11.66 -14.69 10.93
CA GLN A 73 12.18 -14.50 12.28
C GLN A 73 12.29 -15.82 13.07
N ASP A 74 11.24 -16.65 13.04
CA ASP A 74 11.10 -17.77 13.96
C ASP A 74 11.30 -19.16 13.33
N VAL A 75 10.96 -19.32 12.06
CA VAL A 75 10.90 -20.64 11.44
C VAL A 75 12.11 -20.95 10.57
N TYR A 76 12.48 -20.04 9.67
CA TYR A 76 13.58 -20.28 8.74
C TYR A 76 14.94 -20.40 9.44
N PRO A 77 15.29 -19.57 10.43
CA PRO A 77 16.55 -19.71 11.14
C PRO A 77 16.70 -21.03 11.91
N ALA A 78 15.59 -21.67 12.25
CA ALA A 78 15.60 -22.96 12.92
C ALA A 78 15.76 -24.16 11.95
N ASP A 79 15.65 -23.99 10.63
CA ASP A 79 15.86 -25.05 9.64
C ASP A 79 17.37 -25.27 9.42
N PRO A 80 17.89 -26.50 9.61
CA PRO A 80 19.33 -26.78 9.39
C PRO A 80 19.84 -26.48 7.98
N ARG A 81 18.95 -26.35 7.02
CA ARG A 81 19.26 -26.01 5.61
C ARG A 81 19.24 -24.51 5.35
N TYR A 82 18.85 -23.74 6.34
CA TYR A 82 18.80 -22.27 6.20
C TYR A 82 20.21 -21.70 6.10
N SER A 83 20.42 -20.84 5.11
CA SER A 83 21.63 -20.07 4.96
C SER A 83 21.27 -18.59 4.97
N PRO A 84 21.75 -17.81 5.97
CA PRO A 84 21.46 -16.38 6.03
C PRO A 84 21.86 -15.66 4.73
N GLY A 85 20.99 -14.80 4.22
CA GLY A 85 21.21 -14.07 2.97
C GLY A 85 21.01 -14.87 1.69
N SER A 86 20.63 -16.15 1.77
CA SER A 86 20.30 -16.97 0.59
C SER A 86 18.81 -16.91 0.22
N GLY A 87 17.98 -16.30 1.05
CA GLY A 87 16.58 -16.03 0.71
C GLY A 87 16.51 -15.16 -0.53
N PRO A 88 15.50 -15.34 -1.39
CA PRO A 88 15.25 -14.35 -2.42
C PRO A 88 14.98 -13.05 -1.70
N ALA A 89 15.89 -12.09 -1.81
CA ALA A 89 15.61 -10.74 -1.38
C ALA A 89 14.24 -10.39 -1.98
N LEU A 90 13.27 -10.11 -1.14
CA LEU A 90 12.08 -9.37 -1.57
C LEU A 90 12.60 -7.98 -1.89
N LEU A 91 13.31 -7.90 -3.03
CA LEU A 91 13.77 -6.62 -3.53
C LEU A 91 12.51 -5.84 -3.79
N GLU A 92 12.22 -4.92 -2.91
CA GLU A 92 11.32 -3.84 -3.17
C GLU A 92 11.94 -3.01 -4.29
N VAL A 93 11.70 -3.44 -5.52
CA VAL A 93 12.03 -2.63 -6.67
C VAL A 93 10.96 -1.56 -6.69
N ASP A 94 11.34 -0.37 -6.22
CA ASP A 94 10.50 0.82 -6.40
C ASP A 94 10.09 0.90 -7.87
N PRO A 95 8.79 0.83 -8.18
CA PRO A 95 8.37 0.92 -9.55
C PRO A 95 8.81 2.27 -10.11
N LEU A 96 9.29 2.29 -11.35
CA LEU A 96 9.58 3.54 -12.04
C LEU A 96 8.27 4.36 -12.09
N ALA A 97 8.26 5.46 -11.34
CA ALA A 97 7.10 6.33 -11.30
C ALA A 97 6.90 6.99 -12.67
N GLN A 98 5.75 6.73 -13.26
CA GLN A 98 5.30 7.30 -14.53
C GLN A 98 4.72 8.70 -14.32
N GLU A 99 4.58 9.46 -15.40
CA GLU A 99 3.83 10.72 -15.34
C GLU A 99 2.37 10.45 -15.00
N LEU A 100 1.82 11.30 -14.14
CA LEU A 100 0.39 11.25 -13.83
C LEU A 100 -0.43 11.61 -15.07
N PRO A 101 -1.44 10.81 -15.44
CA PRO A 101 -2.35 11.20 -16.52
C PRO A 101 -3.08 12.50 -16.19
N ASP A 102 -3.17 13.42 -17.15
CA ASP A 102 -3.83 14.73 -16.99
C ASP A 102 -5.23 14.66 -16.39
N ALA A 103 -5.94 13.57 -16.65
CA ALA A 103 -7.27 13.33 -16.12
C ALA A 103 -7.32 13.07 -14.60
N MET A 104 -6.19 12.88 -13.95
CA MET A 104 -6.04 12.69 -12.50
C MET A 104 -5.27 13.82 -11.82
N MET A 105 -4.81 14.81 -12.59
CA MET A 105 -4.08 15.97 -12.08
C MET A 105 -5.04 17.00 -11.49
N GLY A 106 -4.79 17.43 -10.26
CA GLY A 106 -5.47 18.57 -9.64
C GLY A 106 -4.79 19.88 -10.02
N GLU A 107 -5.45 20.98 -9.73
CA GLU A 107 -4.92 22.32 -9.98
C GLU A 107 -3.87 22.71 -8.94
N GLU A 108 -4.13 22.39 -7.67
CA GLU A 108 -3.25 22.69 -6.54
C GLU A 108 -3.16 21.50 -5.60
N TRP A 109 -2.10 21.43 -4.82
CA TRP A 109 -1.96 20.47 -3.73
C TRP A 109 -1.05 21.02 -2.63
N GLU A 110 -1.29 20.55 -1.39
CA GLU A 110 -0.50 20.95 -0.23
C GLU A 110 -0.32 19.81 0.77
N PHE A 111 0.73 19.92 1.59
CA PHE A 111 0.92 19.08 2.77
C PHE A 111 0.05 19.59 3.90
N VAL A 112 -0.65 18.67 4.56
CA VAL A 112 -1.53 18.97 5.68
C VAL A 112 -1.35 17.95 6.79
N GLU A 113 -1.87 18.26 7.97
CA GLU A 113 -1.99 17.33 9.08
C GLU A 113 -3.42 17.39 9.63
N LEU A 114 -3.99 16.23 9.92
CA LEU A 114 -5.28 16.11 10.60
C LEU A 114 -5.11 15.36 11.92
N PRO A 115 -5.79 15.79 12.99
CA PRO A 115 -5.85 15.01 14.22
C PRO A 115 -6.42 13.61 13.97
N LEU A 116 -5.82 12.60 14.60
CA LEU A 116 -6.25 11.19 14.47
C LEU A 116 -7.74 11.02 14.80
N GLY A 117 -8.24 11.76 15.81
CA GLY A 117 -9.64 11.71 16.21
C GLY A 117 -10.61 12.23 15.15
N GLU A 118 -10.20 13.19 14.32
CA GLU A 118 -11.00 13.66 13.19
C GLU A 118 -11.09 12.59 12.11
N ILE A 119 -9.96 11.96 11.78
CA ILE A 119 -9.90 10.85 10.82
C ILE A 119 -10.75 9.68 11.33
N GLU A 120 -10.63 9.31 12.60
CA GLU A 120 -11.39 8.23 13.22
C GLU A 120 -12.90 8.52 13.17
N GLY A 121 -13.31 9.76 13.45
CA GLY A 121 -14.68 10.19 13.38
C GLY A 121 -15.28 10.07 11.96
N GLU A 122 -14.54 10.50 10.93
CA GLU A 122 -14.97 10.40 9.54
C GLU A 122 -15.00 8.96 9.04
N VAL A 123 -13.96 8.18 9.33
CA VAL A 123 -13.91 6.75 8.98
C VAL A 123 -15.01 5.96 9.68
N GLY A 124 -15.24 6.24 10.97
CA GLY A 124 -16.32 5.63 11.74
C GLY A 124 -17.70 5.92 11.17
N ARG A 125 -17.92 7.14 10.71
CA ARG A 125 -19.16 7.55 10.06
C ARG A 125 -19.39 6.83 8.72
N VAL A 126 -18.32 6.67 7.90
CA VAL A 126 -18.41 6.12 6.55
C VAL A 126 -18.40 4.59 6.53
N LEU A 127 -17.62 3.95 7.40
CA LEU A 127 -17.33 2.51 7.35
C LEU A 127 -17.92 1.71 8.54
N GLY A 128 -18.64 2.34 9.46
CA GLY A 128 -19.21 1.66 10.63
C GLY A 128 -18.21 1.35 11.75
N GLY A 129 -17.04 1.99 11.76
CA GLY A 129 -16.24 2.18 12.98
C GLY A 129 -15.25 1.10 13.38
N GLU A 130 -15.31 -0.13 12.88
CA GLU A 130 -14.45 -1.22 13.36
C GLU A 130 -13.27 -1.57 12.43
N ALA A 131 -13.27 -1.12 11.19
CA ALA A 131 -12.32 -1.56 10.17
C ALA A 131 -10.86 -1.12 10.40
N PHE A 132 -10.61 -0.13 11.26
CA PHE A 132 -9.28 0.46 11.48
C PHE A 132 -8.83 0.45 12.95
N GLY A 133 -9.56 -0.17 13.87
CA GLY A 133 -9.27 -0.14 15.30
C GLY A 133 -7.82 -0.49 15.64
N GLN A 134 -7.27 -1.54 15.06
CA GLN A 134 -5.89 -1.96 15.29
C GLN A 134 -4.87 -0.98 14.72
N VAL A 135 -5.16 -0.33 13.59
CA VAL A 135 -4.27 0.69 13.00
C VAL A 135 -4.12 1.88 13.93
N PHE A 136 -5.19 2.34 14.55
CA PHE A 136 -5.16 3.44 15.52
C PHE A 136 -4.41 3.06 16.82
N GLU A 137 -4.57 1.84 17.30
CA GLU A 137 -3.79 1.32 18.42
C GLU A 137 -2.29 1.26 18.11
N ASP A 138 -1.92 0.82 16.92
CA ASP A 138 -0.53 0.76 16.46
C ASP A 138 0.10 2.14 16.35
N VAL A 139 -0.65 3.14 15.87
CA VAL A 139 -0.21 4.54 15.83
C VAL A 139 0.04 5.07 17.23
N GLY A 140 -0.86 4.82 18.17
CA GLY A 140 -0.69 5.19 19.56
C GLY A 140 0.55 4.55 20.18
N ARG A 141 0.78 3.28 19.90
CA ARG A 141 1.97 2.55 20.39
C ARG A 141 3.27 3.10 19.80
N ALA A 142 3.29 3.42 18.50
CA ALA A 142 4.45 4.03 17.85
C ALA A 142 4.77 5.42 18.40
N ALA A 143 3.75 6.18 18.79
CA ALA A 143 3.91 7.45 19.49
C ALA A 143 4.30 7.29 20.98
N GLY A 144 4.52 6.06 21.47
CA GLY A 144 4.89 5.78 22.87
C GLY A 144 3.74 5.91 23.86
N LEU A 145 2.50 5.87 23.38
CA LEU A 145 1.29 6.00 24.20
C LEU A 145 0.72 4.63 24.55
N THR A 146 0.09 4.53 25.72
CA THR A 146 -0.63 3.31 26.15
C THR A 146 -1.99 3.17 25.46
N ALA A 147 -2.51 4.27 24.91
CA ALA A 147 -3.69 4.33 24.08
C ALA A 147 -3.52 5.42 23.00
N PRO A 148 -4.14 5.31 21.83
CA PRO A 148 -4.08 6.36 20.82
C PRO A 148 -4.68 7.67 21.39
N SER A 149 -3.95 8.78 21.22
CA SER A 149 -4.49 10.09 21.54
C SER A 149 -5.22 10.64 20.30
N PRO A 150 -6.41 11.20 20.44
CA PRO A 150 -7.13 11.81 19.33
C PRO A 150 -6.38 13.00 18.71
N ASP A 151 -5.45 13.59 19.45
CA ASP A 151 -4.70 14.78 19.01
C ASP A 151 -3.41 14.44 18.24
N ILE A 152 -3.10 13.15 18.00
CA ILE A 152 -1.93 12.76 17.21
C ILE A 152 -2.09 13.30 15.78
N PRO A 153 -1.15 14.14 15.29
CA PRO A 153 -1.21 14.64 13.92
C PRO A 153 -0.87 13.51 12.94
N VAL A 154 -1.77 13.26 12.01
CA VAL A 154 -1.57 12.33 10.88
C VAL A 154 -1.28 13.16 9.64
N PRO A 155 -0.12 12.96 9.00
CA PRO A 155 0.23 13.70 7.81
C PRO A 155 -0.59 13.24 6.60
N GLY A 156 -0.93 14.19 5.74
CA GLY A 156 -1.65 13.95 4.52
C GLY A 156 -1.28 14.91 3.41
N VAL A 157 -1.92 14.70 2.28
CA VAL A 157 -1.88 15.62 1.14
C VAL A 157 -3.33 15.93 0.75
N VAL A 158 -3.62 17.20 0.62
CA VAL A 158 -4.87 17.69 0.04
C VAL A 158 -4.59 18.11 -1.40
N VAL A 159 -5.45 17.70 -2.30
CA VAL A 159 -5.46 18.12 -3.70
C VAL A 159 -6.75 18.89 -3.95
N ILE A 160 -6.63 20.07 -4.48
CA ILE A 160 -7.75 20.97 -4.76
C ILE A 160 -8.00 20.99 -6.27
N SER A 161 -9.25 20.78 -6.66
CA SER A 161 -9.59 20.74 -8.08
C SER A 161 -11.08 20.98 -8.32
N GLN A 162 -11.38 21.78 -9.36
CA GLN A 162 -12.75 21.89 -9.89
C GLN A 162 -13.27 20.55 -10.43
N ARG A 163 -12.36 19.59 -10.71
CA ARG A 163 -12.67 18.24 -11.19
C ARG A 163 -12.56 17.18 -10.10
N ALA A 164 -12.56 17.58 -8.82
CA ALA A 164 -12.29 16.68 -7.70
C ALA A 164 -13.11 15.37 -7.76
N SER A 165 -14.41 15.45 -8.01
CA SER A 165 -15.27 14.26 -8.13
C SER A 165 -14.88 13.32 -9.28
N ALA A 166 -14.46 13.88 -10.42
CA ALA A 166 -14.02 13.07 -11.57
C ALA A 166 -12.64 12.43 -11.31
N ILE A 167 -11.74 13.15 -10.65
CA ILE A 167 -10.44 12.63 -10.20
C ILE A 167 -10.66 11.53 -9.17
N ALA A 168 -11.53 11.75 -8.17
CA ALA A 168 -11.88 10.78 -7.14
C ALA A 168 -12.40 9.47 -7.74
N ALA A 169 -13.31 9.54 -8.71
CA ALA A 169 -13.83 8.37 -9.40
C ALA A 169 -12.71 7.57 -10.11
N ARG A 170 -11.71 8.24 -10.69
CA ARG A 170 -10.56 7.58 -11.33
C ARG A 170 -9.62 6.95 -10.31
N LEU A 171 -9.28 7.67 -9.25
CA LEU A 171 -8.42 7.16 -8.18
C LEU A 171 -9.05 6.00 -7.43
N SER A 172 -10.38 6.01 -7.25
CA SER A 172 -11.12 4.90 -6.62
C SER A 172 -11.10 3.61 -7.46
N ALA A 173 -10.87 3.72 -8.77
CA ALA A 173 -10.69 2.55 -9.64
C ALA A 173 -9.28 1.95 -9.54
N LEU A 174 -8.35 2.64 -8.88
CA LEU A 174 -6.99 2.18 -8.61
C LEU A 174 -6.88 1.59 -7.21
N GLU A 175 -6.00 0.62 -7.04
CA GLU A 175 -5.60 0.15 -5.72
C GLU A 175 -4.47 1.02 -5.17
N ILE A 176 -4.83 2.22 -4.68
CA ILE A 176 -3.86 3.13 -4.06
C ILE A 176 -3.43 2.56 -2.72
N ASP A 177 -2.13 2.38 -2.51
CA ASP A 177 -1.58 1.80 -1.29
C ASP A 177 -0.63 2.73 -0.52
N GLU A 178 0.00 3.66 -1.20
CA GLU A 178 0.97 4.55 -0.56
C GLU A 178 1.16 5.86 -1.32
N LEU A 179 1.36 6.93 -0.55
CA LEU A 179 1.90 8.19 -1.02
C LEU A 179 3.26 8.44 -0.33
N ALA A 180 4.29 8.74 -1.09
CA ALA A 180 5.64 8.94 -0.57
C ALA A 180 6.31 10.17 -1.21
N CYS A 181 7.21 10.83 -0.45
CA CYS A 181 8.03 11.90 -0.99
C CYS A 181 9.33 11.35 -1.56
N ASN A 182 9.57 11.56 -2.84
CA ASN A 182 10.87 11.34 -3.44
C ASN A 182 11.65 12.65 -3.49
N THR A 183 12.39 12.94 -2.43
CA THR A 183 13.16 14.18 -2.29
C THR A 183 14.27 14.34 -3.33
N ARG A 184 14.77 13.23 -3.90
CA ARG A 184 15.79 13.26 -4.95
C ARG A 184 15.20 13.69 -6.30
N LEU A 185 13.97 13.27 -6.60
CA LEU A 185 13.26 13.66 -7.82
C LEU A 185 12.45 14.94 -7.65
N GLY A 186 12.21 15.39 -6.41
CA GLY A 186 11.37 16.55 -6.10
C GLY A 186 9.91 16.30 -6.44
N CYS A 187 9.38 15.13 -6.09
CA CYS A 187 7.99 14.81 -6.38
C CYS A 187 7.35 13.90 -5.33
N LEU A 188 6.03 14.00 -5.23
CA LEU A 188 5.19 12.98 -4.62
C LEU A 188 5.07 11.79 -5.54
N VAL A 189 5.13 10.60 -4.97
CA VAL A 189 4.94 9.33 -5.68
C VAL A 189 3.71 8.66 -5.11
N LEU A 190 2.68 8.53 -5.92
CA LEU A 190 1.48 7.76 -5.62
C LEU A 190 1.67 6.34 -6.13
N ARG A 191 1.79 5.38 -5.21
CA ARG A 191 1.87 3.96 -5.56
C ARG A 191 0.48 3.37 -5.68
N HIS A 192 0.27 2.60 -6.72
CA HIS A 192 -0.93 1.82 -6.90
C HIS A 192 -0.60 0.46 -7.50
N SER A 193 -1.24 -0.57 -7.01
CA SER A 193 -0.88 -1.96 -7.29
C SER A 193 0.58 -2.33 -6.95
N ALA A 194 1.00 -3.56 -7.21
CA ALA A 194 2.32 -4.05 -6.77
C ALA A 194 3.51 -3.45 -7.53
N ASN A 195 3.29 -2.86 -8.71
CA ASN A 195 4.35 -2.50 -9.64
C ASN A 195 4.17 -1.17 -10.38
N LEU A 196 3.16 -0.41 -10.02
CA LEU A 196 2.85 0.84 -10.70
C LEU A 196 2.88 2.01 -9.71
N ALA A 197 3.43 3.12 -10.15
CA ALA A 197 3.43 4.37 -9.41
C ALA A 197 3.31 5.55 -10.37
N TYR A 198 2.77 6.66 -9.87
CA TYR A 198 2.68 7.92 -10.58
C TYR A 198 3.45 9.01 -9.84
N ARG A 199 4.08 9.93 -10.58
CA ARG A 199 4.53 11.22 -10.06
C ARG A 199 3.31 12.12 -9.91
N TYR A 200 2.83 12.23 -8.69
CA TYR A 200 1.53 12.84 -8.42
C TYR A 200 1.58 14.35 -8.27
N GLY A 201 2.66 14.88 -7.73
CA GLY A 201 2.88 16.31 -7.56
C GLY A 201 4.37 16.62 -7.54
N TYR A 202 4.75 17.84 -7.90
CA TYR A 202 6.13 18.26 -7.93
C TYR A 202 6.38 19.36 -6.89
N PHE A 203 7.56 19.35 -6.27
CA PHE A 203 8.03 20.38 -5.37
C PHE A 203 9.49 20.73 -5.67
N GLU A 204 9.92 21.90 -5.26
CA GLU A 204 11.30 22.34 -5.44
C GLU A 204 12.25 21.46 -4.62
N ARG A 205 13.42 21.13 -5.20
CA ARG A 205 14.44 20.29 -4.55
C ARG A 205 15.35 21.06 -3.60
N GLU A 206 15.03 22.30 -3.34
CA GLU A 206 15.76 23.22 -2.45
C GLU A 206 14.76 24.12 -1.70
N GLY A 207 15.21 24.74 -0.61
CA GLY A 207 14.40 25.68 0.14
C GLY A 207 13.26 25.06 0.94
N LEU A 208 12.22 25.84 1.18
CA LEU A 208 11.11 25.50 2.08
C LEU A 208 10.35 24.26 1.62
N SER A 209 10.06 24.14 0.33
CA SER A 209 9.28 23.00 -0.20
C SER A 209 9.98 21.65 0.04
N LEU A 210 11.32 21.61 -0.02
CA LEU A 210 12.05 20.40 0.33
C LEU A 210 12.03 20.11 1.84
N GLU A 211 12.09 21.16 2.67
CA GLU A 211 12.00 21.01 4.12
C GLU A 211 10.61 20.52 4.54
N GLU A 212 9.54 21.04 3.94
CA GLU A 212 8.17 20.57 4.14
C GLU A 212 8.01 19.10 3.74
N ALA A 213 8.53 18.70 2.57
CA ALA A 213 8.48 17.32 2.12
C ALA A 213 9.23 16.36 3.07
N ARG A 214 10.38 16.80 3.62
CA ARG A 214 11.13 16.02 4.62
C ARG A 214 10.39 15.94 5.95
N SER A 215 9.80 17.05 6.39
CA SER A 215 9.00 17.10 7.62
C SER A 215 7.79 16.18 7.52
N TRP A 216 7.07 16.24 6.41
CA TRP A 216 5.95 15.35 6.13
C TRP A 216 6.36 13.88 6.14
N GLN A 217 7.49 13.54 5.50
CA GLN A 217 8.00 12.17 5.49
C GLN A 217 8.35 11.69 6.91
N ALA A 218 9.01 12.53 7.72
CA ALA A 218 9.34 12.21 9.11
C ALA A 218 8.08 12.07 9.99
N ALA A 219 7.07 12.93 9.79
CA ALA A 219 5.79 12.84 10.48
C ALA A 219 5.09 11.51 10.18
N ARG A 220 5.09 11.08 8.90
CA ARG A 220 4.54 9.79 8.47
C ARG A 220 5.24 8.60 9.16
N GLU A 221 6.55 8.63 9.23
CA GLU A 221 7.33 7.59 9.94
C GLU A 221 7.00 7.58 11.44
N GLY A 222 6.83 8.75 12.04
CA GLY A 222 6.47 8.92 13.45
C GLY A 222 5.10 8.33 13.83
N VAL A 223 4.19 8.14 12.86
CA VAL A 223 2.87 7.55 13.07
C VAL A 223 2.73 6.18 12.40
N SER A 224 3.79 5.38 12.40
CA SER A 224 3.82 4.02 11.83
C SER A 224 3.41 3.94 10.35
N GLY A 225 3.74 4.96 9.58
CA GLY A 225 3.45 5.02 8.15
C GLY A 225 2.00 5.37 7.81
N LEU A 226 1.17 5.74 8.79
CA LEU A 226 -0.20 6.21 8.53
C LEU A 226 -0.16 7.57 7.84
N HIS A 227 -0.94 7.74 6.79
CA HIS A 227 -1.07 8.99 6.04
C HIS A 227 -2.33 8.97 5.18
N PHE A 228 -2.70 10.12 4.64
CA PHE A 228 -3.90 10.19 3.80
C PHE A 228 -3.70 11.05 2.54
N LEU A 229 -4.58 10.84 1.58
CA LEU A 229 -4.82 11.70 0.42
C LEU A 229 -6.28 12.15 0.46
N ALA A 230 -6.53 13.43 0.35
CA ALA A 230 -7.86 14.01 0.22
C ALA A 230 -8.00 14.80 -1.09
N LEU A 231 -9.17 14.70 -1.70
CA LEU A 231 -9.54 15.51 -2.87
C LEU A 231 -10.66 16.46 -2.48
N MET A 232 -10.40 17.75 -2.60
CA MET A 232 -11.33 18.81 -2.25
C MET A 232 -11.81 19.51 -3.51
N GLY A 233 -13.10 19.82 -3.53
CA GLY A 233 -13.68 20.68 -4.56
C GLY A 233 -13.21 22.12 -4.40
N ASP A 234 -12.95 22.79 -5.51
CA ASP A 234 -12.66 24.22 -5.57
C ASP A 234 -13.98 24.98 -5.90
N ASN A 235 -14.92 24.95 -4.96
CA ASN A 235 -16.18 25.68 -5.06
C ASN A 235 -16.25 26.71 -3.94
N ASP A 236 -16.47 27.98 -4.31
CA ASP A 236 -16.51 29.12 -3.38
C ASP A 236 -17.54 29.01 -2.23
N ASP A 237 -18.47 28.09 -2.30
CA ASP A 237 -19.60 28.01 -1.35
C ASP A 237 -19.58 26.81 -0.41
N GLU A 238 -18.87 25.72 -0.71
CA GLU A 238 -18.75 24.55 0.18
C GLU A 238 -17.45 23.78 -0.13
N GLU A 239 -16.59 23.60 0.88
CA GLU A 239 -15.45 22.69 0.84
C GLU A 239 -15.96 21.25 0.83
N GLU A 240 -16.31 20.71 -0.34
CA GLU A 240 -16.77 19.33 -0.49
C GLU A 240 -15.58 18.39 -0.67
N CYS A 241 -15.40 17.46 0.28
CA CYS A 241 -14.46 16.37 0.13
C CYS A 241 -15.00 15.33 -0.86
N ALA A 242 -14.47 15.33 -2.07
CA ALA A 242 -14.87 14.42 -3.14
C ALA A 242 -14.28 13.00 -2.97
N GLY A 243 -13.19 12.86 -2.21
CA GLY A 243 -12.57 11.57 -1.94
C GLY A 243 -11.51 11.63 -0.85
N PHE A 244 -11.44 10.57 -0.05
CA PHE A 244 -10.49 10.41 1.04
C PHE A 244 -9.91 9.00 1.05
N TRP A 245 -8.59 8.88 1.01
CA TRP A 245 -7.86 7.60 1.08
C TRP A 245 -6.96 7.61 2.29
N LEU A 246 -7.29 6.78 3.27
CA LEU A 246 -6.38 6.50 4.38
C LEU A 246 -5.47 5.34 3.99
N MET A 247 -4.17 5.55 4.10
CA MET A 247 -3.13 4.62 3.68
C MET A 247 -2.17 4.35 4.83
N ARG A 248 -1.52 3.20 4.79
CA ARG A 248 -0.44 2.88 5.71
C ARG A 248 0.72 2.26 4.96
N SER A 249 1.85 2.94 4.96
CA SER A 249 3.11 2.36 4.47
C SER A 249 3.54 1.22 5.41
N ARG A 250 3.81 0.06 4.83
CA ARG A 250 4.41 -1.05 5.56
C ARG A 250 5.71 -1.43 4.87
N PRO A 251 6.83 -1.56 5.59
CA PRO A 251 8.03 -2.13 5.01
C PRO A 251 7.72 -3.55 4.52
N MET A 252 8.25 -3.90 3.36
CA MET A 252 8.18 -5.29 2.90
C MET A 252 9.08 -6.13 3.79
N PRO A 253 8.66 -7.37 4.17
CA PRO A 253 9.50 -8.26 4.97
C PRO A 253 10.84 -8.52 4.28
N GLU A 254 11.94 -8.37 4.99
CA GLU A 254 13.26 -8.83 4.54
C GLU A 254 13.31 -10.35 4.71
N VAL A 255 13.14 -11.10 3.63
CA VAL A 255 13.15 -12.57 3.62
C VAL A 255 14.43 -13.11 3.02
#